data_513276626878ec64c014abfa3526fa72
#
_entry.id   513276626878ec64c014abfa3526fa72
#
_cell.length_a   1.000
_cell.length_b   1.000
_cell.length_c   1.000
_cell.angle_alpha   90.00
_cell.angle_beta   90.00
_cell.angle_gamma   90.00
#
_symmetry.space_group_name_H-M   'P 1'
#
loop_
_entity.id
_entity.type
_entity.pdbx_description
1 polymer ?
#
loop_
_entity_poly.entity_id
_entity_poly.type
_entity_poly.pdbx_seq_one_letter_code
_entity_poly.pdbx_strand_id
1 'polypeptide(L)'
;MRRLLVLSVAAGALGLLAATGLAAGPSPGVLSGGGGLLAPGGKIRYVSLTSHSASVLSAVRTDSGLVVRSKWFTGPLGIPLVAFDGTTGGLTPDGRTLVLASTLNAASQFLVLDAKTFKLRRQVDLSGQWAYDAISPDGRTLYLIQLLPASDGVDYNVRAYDLVAGRLVKGAIVDKREPDEKMTGAPVARATGPGGRWVYTLYARPTSAPFIHALDAVNRAAVCIDLPWRGSDKTLFDLRLTLSKDGKQLLVHPRGGRPAIVVDTTNFTARSTNP
;
A
#
# COMPACT_ATOMS: atom_id res chain seq x y z
N MET A 1 8.96 52.14 -22.45
CA MET A 1 7.92 51.73 -21.52
C MET A 1 7.67 50.22 -21.70
N ARG A 2 8.30 49.39 -20.87
CA ARG A 2 8.11 47.92 -20.86
C ARG A 2 7.06 47.57 -19.79
N ARG A 3 5.93 47.04 -20.21
CA ARG A 3 4.90 46.57 -19.30
C ARG A 3 5.28 45.16 -18.82
N LEU A 4 5.54 45.00 -17.50
CA LEU A 4 5.64 43.70 -16.86
C LEU A 4 4.23 43.15 -16.73
N LEU A 5 4.01 41.97 -17.32
CA LEU A 5 2.85 41.15 -17.03
C LEU A 5 3.15 40.30 -15.76
N VAL A 6 2.44 40.61 -14.69
CA VAL A 6 2.43 39.81 -13.47
C VAL A 6 1.40 38.70 -13.67
N LEU A 7 1.87 37.46 -13.86
CA LEU A 7 1.01 36.28 -13.82
C LEU A 7 0.74 35.92 -12.36
N SER A 8 -0.47 36.17 -11.92
CA SER A 8 -0.99 35.72 -10.63
C SER A 8 -1.35 34.23 -10.76
N VAL A 9 -0.60 33.35 -10.11
CA VAL A 9 -0.96 31.93 -9.98
C VAL A 9 -2.01 31.83 -8.86
N ALA A 10 -3.24 31.62 -9.25
CA ALA A 10 -4.32 31.31 -8.32
C ALA A 10 -4.09 29.88 -7.77
N ALA A 11 -3.82 29.77 -6.50
CA ALA A 11 -3.82 28.52 -5.76
C ALA A 11 -5.25 28.00 -5.67
N GLY A 12 -5.65 27.13 -6.59
CA GLY A 12 -6.91 26.40 -6.52
C GLY A 12 -6.88 25.38 -5.41
N ALA A 13 -7.60 25.59 -4.33
CA ALA A 13 -7.91 24.59 -3.34
C ALA A 13 -8.74 23.49 -4.04
N LEU A 14 -8.13 22.33 -4.33
CA LEU A 14 -8.86 21.15 -4.72
C LEU A 14 -9.62 20.64 -3.50
N GLY A 15 -10.92 20.94 -3.48
CA GLY A 15 -11.85 20.31 -2.56
C GLY A 15 -11.85 18.79 -2.76
N LEU A 16 -11.57 18.04 -1.70
CA LEU A 16 -11.87 16.62 -1.63
C LEU A 16 -13.39 16.47 -1.79
N LEU A 17 -13.83 16.05 -2.97
CA LEU A 17 -15.15 15.44 -3.14
C LEU A 17 -15.08 14.11 -2.40
N ALA A 18 -15.64 14.08 -1.21
CA ALA A 18 -15.95 12.84 -0.49
C ALA A 18 -16.99 12.11 -1.36
N ALA A 19 -16.52 11.18 -2.19
CA ALA A 19 -17.38 10.20 -2.80
C ALA A 19 -17.94 9.32 -1.67
N THR A 20 -19.19 9.57 -1.28
CA THR A 20 -19.99 8.69 -0.44
C THR A 20 -20.42 7.48 -1.28
N GLY A 21 -19.48 6.67 -1.66
CA GLY A 21 -19.67 5.32 -2.14
C GLY A 21 -18.73 4.48 -1.29
N LEU A 22 -19.26 3.64 -0.43
CA LEU A 22 -18.52 2.54 0.16
C LEU A 22 -18.04 1.66 -1.00
N ALA A 23 -16.91 2.03 -1.59
CA ALA A 23 -16.18 1.11 -2.44
C ALA A 23 -15.65 0.03 -1.49
N ALA A 24 -16.47 -0.98 -1.27
CA ALA A 24 -16.05 -2.21 -0.62
C ALA A 24 -15.01 -2.86 -1.54
N GLY A 25 -13.74 -2.50 -1.37
CA GLY A 25 -12.66 -3.04 -2.17
C GLY A 25 -11.37 -3.08 -1.35
N PRO A 26 -10.57 -4.15 -1.47
CA PRO A 26 -9.34 -4.33 -0.69
C PRO A 26 -8.18 -3.45 -1.18
N SER A 27 -8.42 -2.45 -2.02
CA SER A 27 -7.35 -1.59 -2.51
C SER A 27 -7.80 -0.14 -2.64
N PRO A 28 -7.09 0.80 -2.03
CA PRO A 28 -7.30 2.23 -2.25
C PRO A 28 -6.81 2.74 -3.62
N GLY A 29 -6.22 1.88 -4.46
CA GLY A 29 -5.81 2.24 -5.82
C GLY A 29 -4.38 2.76 -5.95
N VAL A 30 -4.18 3.83 -6.70
CA VAL A 30 -2.86 4.44 -6.93
C VAL A 30 -2.88 5.94 -6.60
N LEU A 31 -1.75 6.43 -6.10
CA LEU A 31 -1.56 7.84 -5.80
C LEU A 31 -1.23 8.61 -7.08
N SER A 32 -1.92 9.74 -7.28
CA SER A 32 -1.58 10.73 -8.29
C SER A 32 -1.30 12.06 -7.62
N GLY A 33 -0.08 12.55 -7.74
CA GLY A 33 0.37 13.76 -7.06
C GLY A 33 0.64 13.59 -5.55
N GLY A 34 0.56 14.68 -4.81
CA GLY A 34 0.62 14.68 -3.35
C GLY A 34 1.97 14.27 -2.75
N GLY A 35 1.89 13.57 -1.60
CA GLY A 35 3.06 13.24 -0.77
C GLY A 35 4.05 12.25 -1.41
N GLY A 36 3.62 11.46 -2.39
CA GLY A 36 4.48 10.48 -3.07
C GLY A 36 5.06 9.43 -2.11
N LEU A 37 6.21 8.87 -2.48
CA LEU A 37 6.92 7.81 -1.77
C LEU A 37 8.34 8.25 -1.44
N LEU A 38 8.70 8.27 -0.15
CA LEU A 38 10.01 8.73 0.31
C LEU A 38 11.05 7.61 0.15
N ALA A 39 12.17 7.90 -0.49
CA ALA A 39 13.28 6.99 -0.57
C ALA A 39 14.01 6.83 0.78
N PRO A 40 14.69 5.71 1.05
CA PRO A 40 15.55 5.55 2.21
C PRO A 40 16.54 6.72 2.31
N GLY A 41 16.74 7.21 3.54
CA GLY A 41 17.57 8.40 3.81
C GLY A 41 16.89 9.74 3.55
N GLY A 42 15.64 9.74 3.08
CA GLY A 42 14.76 10.91 3.04
C GLY A 42 15.11 12.01 2.02
N LYS A 43 16.16 11.85 1.21
CA LYS A 43 16.65 12.89 0.29
C LYS A 43 15.91 12.96 -1.04
N ILE A 44 15.27 11.89 -1.44
CA ILE A 44 14.52 11.77 -2.70
C ILE A 44 13.10 11.35 -2.39
N ARG A 45 12.16 11.97 -3.06
CA ARG A 45 10.76 11.61 -3.07
C ARG A 45 10.35 11.24 -4.50
N TYR A 46 9.73 10.08 -4.66
CA TYR A 46 9.11 9.68 -5.91
C TYR A 46 7.66 10.18 -5.93
N VAL A 47 7.27 10.80 -7.03
CA VAL A 47 5.91 11.32 -7.24
C VAL A 47 5.41 10.83 -8.59
N SER A 48 4.21 10.29 -8.64
CA SER A 48 3.53 9.97 -9.90
C SER A 48 2.40 10.96 -10.16
N LEU A 49 2.29 11.40 -11.41
CA LEU A 49 1.11 12.11 -11.92
C LEU A 49 0.48 11.21 -12.96
N THR A 50 -0.81 10.90 -12.77
CA THR A 50 -1.52 9.90 -13.56
C THR A 50 -2.70 10.53 -14.24
N SER A 51 -2.81 10.31 -15.55
CA SER A 51 -3.99 10.60 -16.35
C SER A 51 -4.56 9.30 -16.93
N HIS A 52 -5.66 9.38 -17.65
CA HIS A 52 -6.29 8.20 -18.27
C HIS A 52 -5.36 7.48 -19.28
N SER A 53 -4.58 8.22 -20.04
CA SER A 53 -3.76 7.68 -21.14
C SER A 53 -2.26 7.66 -20.88
N ALA A 54 -1.78 8.42 -19.91
CA ALA A 54 -0.35 8.57 -19.64
C ALA A 54 -0.07 8.85 -18.18
N SER A 55 1.13 8.51 -17.75
CA SER A 55 1.62 8.81 -16.39
C SER A 55 3.06 9.32 -16.44
N VAL A 56 3.40 10.15 -15.48
CA VAL A 56 4.76 10.63 -15.25
C VAL A 56 5.20 10.21 -13.88
N LEU A 57 6.36 9.58 -13.80
CA LEU A 57 7.07 9.34 -12.55
C LEU A 57 8.24 10.33 -12.45
N SER A 58 8.33 11.02 -11.32
CA SER A 58 9.39 11.99 -11.04
C SER A 58 10.12 11.65 -9.75
N ALA A 59 11.44 11.83 -9.75
CA ALA A 59 12.28 11.86 -8.56
C ALA A 59 12.54 13.31 -8.18
N VAL A 60 12.19 13.71 -6.98
CA VAL A 60 12.24 15.08 -6.48
C VAL A 60 13.13 15.14 -5.24
N ARG A 61 14.02 16.08 -5.17
CA ARG A 61 14.80 16.34 -3.96
C ARG A 61 13.90 16.93 -2.87
N THR A 62 13.99 16.40 -1.68
CA THR A 62 13.13 16.83 -0.56
C THR A 62 13.53 18.16 0.02
N ASP A 63 14.81 18.53 -0.09
CA ASP A 63 15.37 19.79 0.44
C ASP A 63 15.05 21.01 -0.45
N SER A 64 14.96 20.84 -1.76
CA SER A 64 14.84 21.91 -2.74
C SER A 64 13.59 21.84 -3.61
N GLY A 65 12.87 20.72 -3.59
CA GLY A 65 11.77 20.49 -4.52
C GLY A 65 12.21 20.28 -5.98
N LEU A 66 13.54 20.23 -6.24
CA LEU A 66 14.06 20.07 -7.59
C LEU A 66 13.76 18.69 -8.16
N VAL A 67 13.17 18.65 -9.35
CA VAL A 67 12.98 17.42 -10.11
C VAL A 67 14.33 17.02 -10.73
N VAL A 68 14.88 15.90 -10.25
CA VAL A 68 16.19 15.41 -10.73
C VAL A 68 16.05 14.37 -11.84
N ARG A 69 14.85 13.82 -12.00
CA ARG A 69 14.53 12.85 -13.06
C ARG A 69 13.02 12.76 -13.26
N SER A 70 12.61 12.57 -14.52
CA SER A 70 11.24 12.21 -14.87
C SER A 70 11.24 11.17 -15.98
N LYS A 71 10.20 10.35 -16.00
CA LYS A 71 9.94 9.40 -17.08
C LYS A 71 8.45 9.27 -17.33
N TRP A 72 8.10 9.22 -18.61
CA TRP A 72 6.73 8.99 -19.08
C TRP A 72 6.45 7.51 -19.28
N PHE A 73 5.20 7.12 -19.02
CA PHE A 73 4.67 5.79 -19.26
C PHE A 73 3.31 5.90 -19.91
N THR A 74 2.97 4.95 -20.76
CA THR A 74 1.63 4.83 -21.34
C THR A 74 0.69 4.22 -20.32
N GLY A 75 -0.53 4.75 -20.21
CA GLY A 75 -1.57 4.27 -19.31
C GLY A 75 -1.56 4.91 -17.91
N PRO A 76 -2.58 4.60 -17.11
CA PRO A 76 -2.82 5.20 -15.79
C PRO A 76 -2.00 4.53 -14.69
N LEU A 77 -0.69 4.63 -14.76
CA LEU A 77 0.25 4.03 -13.80
C LEU A 77 0.56 5.00 -12.65
N GLY A 78 0.54 4.52 -11.43
CA GLY A 78 0.84 5.33 -10.25
C GLY A 78 1.55 4.57 -9.15
N ILE A 79 2.02 5.30 -8.15
CA ILE A 79 2.54 4.73 -6.90
C ILE A 79 1.37 4.03 -6.18
N PRO A 80 1.51 2.76 -5.78
CA PRO A 80 0.43 2.05 -5.11
C PRO A 80 0.05 2.70 -3.77
N LEU A 81 -1.24 2.94 -3.56
CA LEU A 81 -1.83 3.15 -2.24
C LEU A 81 -2.15 1.78 -1.65
N VAL A 82 -1.71 1.53 -0.42
CA VAL A 82 -1.83 0.21 0.21
C VAL A 82 -2.77 0.20 1.42
N ALA A 83 -3.19 1.37 1.88
CA ALA A 83 -4.19 1.53 2.92
C ALA A 83 -4.92 2.87 2.79
N PHE A 84 -6.13 2.94 3.35
CA PHE A 84 -6.97 4.15 3.32
C PHE A 84 -6.44 5.29 4.19
N ASP A 85 -5.47 5.03 5.06
CA ASP A 85 -4.77 6.09 5.81
C ASP A 85 -3.80 6.92 4.93
N GLY A 86 -3.68 6.57 3.65
CA GLY A 86 -2.81 7.21 2.67
C GLY A 86 -1.42 6.60 2.59
N THR A 87 -1.16 5.49 3.28
CA THR A 87 0.12 4.79 3.18
C THR A 87 0.36 4.31 1.75
N THR A 88 1.54 4.63 1.22
CA THR A 88 2.01 4.20 -0.09
C THR A 88 2.96 3.02 0.02
N GLY A 89 3.01 2.21 -1.05
CA GLY A 89 3.94 1.11 -1.19
C GLY A 89 4.72 1.16 -2.51
N GLY A 90 5.43 0.09 -2.81
CA GLY A 90 6.11 -0.07 -4.09
C GLY A 90 7.61 0.15 -4.08
N LEU A 91 8.24 0.51 -2.97
CA LEU A 91 9.70 0.67 -2.89
C LEU A 91 10.29 -0.39 -1.96
N THR A 92 11.36 -1.06 -2.42
CA THR A 92 12.14 -1.95 -1.54
C THR A 92 12.86 -1.16 -0.45
N PRO A 93 13.13 -1.75 0.73
CA PRO A 93 13.79 -1.07 1.84
C PRO A 93 15.18 -0.53 1.50
N ASP A 94 15.88 -1.15 0.54
CA ASP A 94 17.17 -0.68 0.03
C ASP A 94 17.06 0.46 -1.00
N GLY A 95 15.83 0.82 -1.38
CA GLY A 95 15.55 1.88 -2.35
C GLY A 95 15.91 1.58 -3.80
N ARG A 96 16.18 0.31 -4.15
CA ARG A 96 16.67 -0.06 -5.50
C ARG A 96 15.56 -0.42 -6.47
N THR A 97 14.44 -0.91 -5.99
CA THR A 97 13.33 -1.37 -6.83
C THR A 97 12.08 -0.58 -6.52
N LEU A 98 11.47 -0.01 -7.55
CA LEU A 98 10.22 0.73 -7.46
C LEU A 98 9.15 0.05 -8.30
N VAL A 99 7.95 -0.10 -7.76
CA VAL A 99 6.78 -0.65 -8.46
C VAL A 99 5.77 0.47 -8.71
N LEU A 100 5.31 0.56 -9.95
CA LEU A 100 4.10 1.29 -10.29
C LEU A 100 2.97 0.29 -10.57
N ALA A 101 1.76 0.66 -10.27
CA ALA A 101 0.57 -0.14 -10.49
C ALA A 101 -0.46 0.60 -11.34
N SER A 102 -1.20 -0.15 -12.12
CA SER A 102 -2.42 0.29 -12.78
C SER A 102 -3.47 -0.79 -12.58
N THR A 103 -4.65 -0.39 -12.13
CA THR A 103 -5.79 -1.30 -12.01
C THR A 103 -6.88 -0.85 -12.95
N LEU A 104 -7.19 -1.66 -13.94
CA LEU A 104 -8.29 -1.49 -14.87
C LEU A 104 -9.36 -2.55 -14.60
N ASN A 105 -10.59 -2.34 -15.04
CA ASN A 105 -11.71 -3.24 -14.73
C ASN A 105 -11.50 -4.71 -15.17
N ALA A 106 -10.75 -4.93 -16.24
CA ALA A 106 -10.55 -6.27 -16.82
C ALA A 106 -9.10 -6.77 -16.76
N ALA A 107 -8.16 -5.90 -16.38
CA ALA A 107 -6.73 -6.23 -16.33
C ALA A 107 -6.00 -5.33 -15.33
N SER A 108 -4.89 -5.81 -14.83
CA SER A 108 -4.01 -5.05 -13.95
C SER A 108 -2.58 -5.16 -14.44
N GLN A 109 -1.86 -4.05 -14.37
CA GLN A 109 -0.48 -3.96 -14.80
C GLN A 109 0.41 -3.46 -13.66
N PHE A 110 1.59 -4.05 -13.55
CA PHE A 110 2.61 -3.62 -12.60
C PHE A 110 3.93 -3.46 -13.33
N LEU A 111 4.57 -2.29 -13.19
CA LEU A 111 5.90 -2.04 -13.71
C LEU A 111 6.91 -2.07 -12.59
N VAL A 112 7.84 -3.00 -12.65
CA VAL A 112 8.97 -3.10 -11.72
C VAL A 112 10.16 -2.38 -12.33
N LEU A 113 10.59 -1.32 -11.68
CA LEU A 113 11.59 -0.39 -12.18
C LEU A 113 12.86 -0.42 -11.32
N ASP A 114 13.97 -0.12 -11.93
CA ASP A 114 15.14 0.38 -11.21
C ASP A 114 14.81 1.77 -10.66
N ALA A 115 14.79 1.94 -9.36
CA ALA A 115 14.34 3.18 -8.74
C ALA A 115 15.25 4.39 -9.05
N LYS A 116 16.57 4.15 -9.25
CA LYS A 116 17.54 5.21 -9.56
C LYS A 116 17.43 5.70 -11.00
N THR A 117 17.18 4.80 -11.94
CA THR A 117 17.23 5.11 -13.38
C THR A 117 15.88 5.15 -14.07
N PHE A 118 14.83 4.64 -13.42
CA PHE A 118 13.51 4.38 -13.96
C PHE A 118 13.51 3.41 -15.16
N LYS A 119 14.58 2.64 -15.33
CA LYS A 119 14.62 1.57 -16.33
C LYS A 119 13.67 0.45 -15.92
N LEU A 120 12.88 -0.02 -16.87
CA LEU A 120 12.01 -1.17 -16.69
C LEU A 120 12.87 -2.42 -16.48
N ARG A 121 12.62 -3.13 -15.37
CA ARG A 121 13.21 -4.44 -15.07
C ARG A 121 12.24 -5.55 -15.44
N ARG A 122 10.95 -5.35 -15.16
CA ARG A 122 9.88 -6.29 -15.52
C ARG A 122 8.53 -5.59 -15.62
N GLN A 123 7.74 -6.05 -16.57
CA GLN A 123 6.31 -5.77 -16.66
C GLN A 123 5.55 -7.04 -16.30
N VAL A 124 4.50 -6.87 -15.49
CA VAL A 124 3.60 -7.93 -15.06
C VAL A 124 2.20 -7.51 -15.46
N ASP A 125 1.61 -8.25 -16.39
CA ASP A 125 0.24 -8.07 -16.85
C ASP A 125 -0.59 -9.27 -16.41
N LEU A 126 -1.69 -9.00 -15.70
CA LEU A 126 -2.58 -10.03 -15.14
C LEU A 126 -4.01 -9.75 -15.56
N SER A 127 -4.70 -10.79 -16.02
CA SER A 127 -6.15 -10.74 -16.29
C SER A 127 -6.91 -10.64 -14.97
N GLY A 128 -7.98 -9.86 -14.96
CA GLY A 128 -8.79 -9.59 -13.77
C GLY A 128 -8.25 -8.42 -12.95
N GLN A 129 -8.87 -8.22 -11.79
CA GLN A 129 -8.55 -7.12 -10.90
C GLN A 129 -7.54 -7.56 -9.84
N TRP A 130 -6.40 -6.89 -9.84
CA TRP A 130 -5.32 -7.11 -8.88
C TRP A 130 -4.87 -5.80 -8.30
N ALA A 131 -4.54 -5.81 -7.01
CA ALA A 131 -3.91 -4.68 -6.35
C ALA A 131 -2.51 -5.05 -5.88
N TYR A 132 -1.65 -4.03 -5.77
CA TYR A 132 -0.36 -4.19 -5.14
C TYR A 132 -0.54 -4.37 -3.63
N ASP A 133 0.16 -5.34 -3.05
CA ASP A 133 0.26 -5.51 -1.60
C ASP A 133 1.66 -5.16 -1.10
N ALA A 134 2.68 -5.91 -1.49
CA ALA A 134 4.05 -5.68 -1.04
C ALA A 134 5.08 -6.12 -2.10
N ILE A 135 6.33 -5.77 -1.89
CA ILE A 135 7.48 -6.33 -2.58
C ILE A 135 8.46 -6.88 -1.54
N SER A 136 9.04 -8.07 -1.81
CA SER A 136 10.05 -8.65 -0.93
C SER A 136 11.28 -7.73 -0.81
N PRO A 137 11.99 -7.75 0.33
CA PRO A 137 13.17 -6.89 0.53
C PRO A 137 14.26 -7.03 -0.54
N ASP A 138 14.40 -8.23 -1.11
CA ASP A 138 15.36 -8.53 -2.19
C ASP A 138 14.83 -8.15 -3.58
N GLY A 139 13.60 -7.66 -3.70
CA GLY A 139 12.97 -7.25 -4.94
C GLY A 139 12.64 -8.39 -5.90
N ARG A 140 12.58 -9.65 -5.44
CA ARG A 140 12.37 -10.85 -6.29
C ARG A 140 10.95 -11.39 -6.26
N THR A 141 10.16 -11.02 -5.26
CA THR A 141 8.76 -11.46 -5.13
C THR A 141 7.86 -10.24 -5.02
N LEU A 142 6.85 -10.17 -5.88
CA LEU A 142 5.77 -9.19 -5.80
C LEU A 142 4.57 -9.85 -5.16
N TYR A 143 4.04 -9.25 -4.09
CA TYR A 143 2.82 -9.70 -3.41
C TYR A 143 1.65 -8.89 -3.93
N LEU A 144 0.58 -9.58 -4.27
CA LEU A 144 -0.57 -9.02 -4.94
C LEU A 144 -1.86 -9.50 -4.27
N ILE A 145 -2.83 -8.63 -4.23
CA ILE A 145 -4.21 -8.95 -3.82
C ILE A 145 -5.00 -9.26 -5.08
N GLN A 146 -5.42 -10.51 -5.23
CA GLN A 146 -6.31 -10.96 -6.27
C GLN A 146 -7.75 -10.76 -5.82
N LEU A 147 -8.47 -9.84 -6.43
CA LEU A 147 -9.88 -9.61 -6.18
C LEU A 147 -10.70 -10.74 -6.77
N LEU A 148 -11.59 -11.32 -5.96
CA LEU A 148 -12.46 -12.40 -6.39
C LEU A 148 -13.89 -11.86 -6.55
N PRO A 149 -14.64 -12.33 -7.56
CA PRO A 149 -16.08 -12.04 -7.64
C PRO A 149 -16.76 -12.62 -6.39
N ALA A 150 -17.35 -11.76 -5.57
CA ALA A 150 -18.08 -12.17 -4.37
C ALA A 150 -19.56 -11.80 -4.49
N SER A 151 -20.44 -12.60 -3.88
CA SER A 151 -21.88 -12.34 -3.83
C SER A 151 -22.24 -11.19 -2.89
N ASP A 152 -21.56 -11.07 -1.72
CA ASP A 152 -21.95 -10.18 -0.63
C ASP A 152 -20.81 -9.33 -0.06
N GLY A 153 -19.69 -9.22 -0.78
CA GLY A 153 -18.53 -8.47 -0.33
C GLY A 153 -17.36 -8.66 -1.26
N VAL A 154 -16.21 -8.10 -0.91
CA VAL A 154 -15.00 -8.26 -1.71
C VAL A 154 -14.11 -9.28 -1.03
N ASP A 155 -14.22 -10.52 -1.49
CA ASP A 155 -13.27 -11.57 -1.13
C ASP A 155 -12.02 -11.44 -1.99
N TYR A 156 -10.88 -11.75 -1.43
CA TYR A 156 -9.61 -11.68 -2.13
C TYR A 156 -8.64 -12.76 -1.65
N ASN A 157 -7.64 -13.02 -2.48
CA ASN A 157 -6.48 -13.83 -2.13
C ASN A 157 -5.22 -12.98 -2.14
N VAL A 158 -4.34 -13.18 -1.17
CA VAL A 158 -2.96 -12.71 -1.27
C VAL A 158 -2.15 -13.72 -2.05
N ARG A 159 -1.49 -13.26 -3.13
CA ARG A 159 -0.73 -14.11 -4.05
C ARG A 159 0.70 -13.60 -4.19
N ALA A 160 1.63 -14.52 -4.41
CA ALA A 160 3.00 -14.19 -4.76
C ALA A 160 3.22 -14.32 -6.26
N TYR A 161 3.92 -13.34 -6.85
CA TYR A 161 4.45 -13.40 -8.22
C TYR A 161 5.97 -13.43 -8.15
N ASP A 162 6.57 -14.47 -8.70
CA ASP A 162 8.02 -14.61 -8.81
C ASP A 162 8.53 -13.74 -9.97
N LEU A 163 9.22 -12.64 -9.63
CA LEU A 163 9.73 -11.70 -10.62
C LEU A 163 10.91 -12.26 -11.42
N VAL A 164 11.60 -13.29 -10.92
CA VAL A 164 12.69 -13.95 -11.64
C VAL A 164 12.11 -14.96 -12.63
N ALA A 165 11.25 -15.86 -12.16
CA ALA A 165 10.59 -16.85 -13.01
C ALA A 165 9.52 -16.25 -13.93
N GLY A 166 9.01 -15.04 -13.62
CA GLY A 166 8.01 -14.36 -14.43
C GLY A 166 6.61 -14.97 -14.36
N ARG A 167 6.23 -15.52 -13.22
CA ARG A 167 4.94 -16.20 -13.06
C ARG A 167 4.39 -16.12 -11.64
N LEU A 168 3.07 -16.29 -11.52
CA LEU A 168 2.42 -16.50 -10.23
C LEU A 168 2.90 -17.80 -9.58
N VAL A 169 3.17 -17.73 -8.29
CA VAL A 169 3.44 -18.89 -7.45
C VAL A 169 2.11 -19.60 -7.18
N LYS A 170 2.12 -20.94 -7.16
CA LYS A 170 0.91 -21.75 -6.93
C LYS A 170 0.37 -21.50 -5.51
N GLY A 171 -0.94 -21.38 -5.39
CA GLY A 171 -1.68 -21.21 -4.14
C GLY A 171 -1.74 -19.77 -3.66
N ALA A 172 -2.63 -19.51 -2.71
CA ALA A 172 -2.73 -18.26 -1.97
C ALA A 172 -1.80 -18.29 -0.75
N ILE A 173 -1.45 -17.11 -0.26
CA ILE A 173 -0.77 -16.95 1.03
C ILE A 173 -1.86 -16.79 2.07
N VAL A 174 -1.96 -17.77 2.94
CA VAL A 174 -2.96 -17.84 4.02
C VAL A 174 -2.27 -18.04 5.37
N ASP A 175 -2.95 -17.73 6.44
CA ASP A 175 -2.54 -18.17 7.76
C ASP A 175 -2.70 -19.69 7.85
N LYS A 176 -1.60 -20.39 8.10
CA LYS A 176 -1.63 -21.86 8.19
C LYS A 176 -2.38 -22.38 9.41
N ARG A 177 -2.66 -21.52 10.39
CA ARG A 177 -3.46 -21.86 11.56
C ARG A 177 -4.97 -21.90 11.22
N GLU A 178 -5.37 -21.12 10.20
CA GLU A 178 -6.75 -20.96 9.74
C GLU A 178 -6.81 -21.02 8.20
N PRO A 179 -6.45 -22.17 7.59
CA PRO A 179 -6.23 -22.28 6.14
C PRO A 179 -7.49 -22.06 5.30
N ASP A 180 -8.66 -22.27 5.89
CA ASP A 180 -9.97 -22.14 5.23
C ASP A 180 -10.59 -20.75 5.43
N GLU A 181 -9.94 -19.86 6.22
CA GLU A 181 -10.45 -18.50 6.42
C GLU A 181 -10.32 -17.68 5.13
N LYS A 182 -11.44 -17.10 4.71
CA LYS A 182 -11.47 -16.20 3.56
C LYS A 182 -10.98 -14.82 3.94
N MET A 183 -10.06 -14.31 3.14
CA MET A 183 -9.63 -12.91 3.28
C MET A 183 -10.71 -11.98 2.75
N THR A 184 -11.17 -11.08 3.61
CA THR A 184 -12.16 -10.04 3.28
C THR A 184 -11.88 -8.76 4.07
N GLY A 185 -12.44 -7.63 3.63
CA GLY A 185 -12.36 -6.35 4.34
C GLY A 185 -11.54 -5.28 3.61
N ALA A 186 -11.52 -4.08 4.20
CA ALA A 186 -10.86 -2.91 3.67
C ALA A 186 -9.55 -2.61 4.41
N PRO A 187 -8.43 -2.32 3.72
CA PRO A 187 -7.15 -2.00 4.35
C PRO A 187 -7.18 -0.59 4.95
N VAL A 188 -7.27 -0.49 6.26
CA VAL A 188 -7.41 0.77 6.99
C VAL A 188 -6.07 1.49 7.13
N ALA A 189 -5.08 0.80 7.66
CA ALA A 189 -3.77 1.34 7.96
C ALA A 189 -2.67 0.30 7.75
N ARG A 190 -1.44 0.77 7.51
CA ARG A 190 -0.30 -0.11 7.27
C ARG A 190 0.95 0.35 8.00
N ALA A 191 1.74 -0.64 8.46
CA ALA A 191 3.09 -0.44 8.95
C ALA A 191 4.01 -1.53 8.37
N THR A 192 5.27 -1.16 8.12
CA THR A 192 6.28 -2.10 7.62
C THR A 192 7.38 -2.23 8.68
N GLY A 193 7.71 -3.47 9.00
CA GLY A 193 8.75 -3.79 9.98
C GLY A 193 10.17 -3.46 9.48
N PRO A 194 11.15 -3.43 10.38
CA PRO A 194 12.53 -3.19 10.03
C PRO A 194 13.02 -4.14 8.92
N GLY A 195 13.73 -3.59 7.94
CA GLY A 195 14.23 -4.35 6.79
C GLY A 195 13.13 -4.85 5.83
N GLY A 196 11.85 -4.52 6.05
CA GLY A 196 10.76 -4.84 5.13
C GLY A 196 10.31 -6.31 5.12
N ARG A 197 10.79 -7.13 6.07
CA ARG A 197 10.38 -8.53 6.15
C ARG A 197 8.90 -8.67 6.47
N TRP A 198 8.46 -8.00 7.52
CA TRP A 198 7.07 -8.04 7.96
C TRP A 198 6.30 -6.82 7.48
N VAL A 199 5.16 -7.06 6.89
CA VAL A 199 4.22 -6.02 6.46
C VAL A 199 2.90 -6.25 7.18
N TYR A 200 2.50 -5.29 8.00
CA TYR A 200 1.28 -5.36 8.82
C TYR A 200 0.22 -4.47 8.22
N THR A 201 -0.93 -5.03 7.90
CA THR A 201 -2.09 -4.27 7.40
C THR A 201 -3.28 -4.51 8.31
N LEU A 202 -3.84 -3.43 8.83
CA LEU A 202 -5.11 -3.46 9.57
C LEU A 202 -6.25 -3.52 8.56
N TYR A 203 -7.11 -4.52 8.70
CA TYR A 203 -8.32 -4.67 7.90
C TYR A 203 -9.58 -4.46 8.73
N ALA A 204 -10.50 -3.65 8.20
CA ALA A 204 -11.86 -3.53 8.70
C ALA A 204 -12.74 -4.56 7.99
N ARG A 205 -13.41 -5.42 8.74
CA ARG A 205 -14.40 -6.39 8.23
C ARG A 205 -15.82 -5.83 8.40
N PRO A 206 -16.76 -6.09 7.49
CA PRO A 206 -18.11 -5.56 7.58
C PRO A 206 -18.92 -6.09 8.76
N THR A 207 -18.70 -7.31 9.20
CA THR A 207 -19.55 -8.04 10.16
C THR A 207 -18.78 -8.71 11.29
N SER A 208 -17.47 -8.52 11.38
CA SER A 208 -16.64 -9.16 12.41
C SER A 208 -15.53 -8.22 12.89
N ALA A 209 -14.83 -8.62 13.95
CA ALA A 209 -13.74 -7.84 14.50
C ALA A 209 -12.67 -7.53 13.46
N PRO A 210 -12.06 -6.33 13.50
CA PRO A 210 -10.92 -6.01 12.65
C PRO A 210 -9.74 -6.91 12.98
N PHE A 211 -8.86 -7.11 12.02
CA PHE A 211 -7.67 -7.95 12.20
C PHE A 211 -6.44 -7.32 11.57
N ILE A 212 -5.27 -7.76 11.99
CA ILE A 212 -4.00 -7.46 11.34
C ILE A 212 -3.60 -8.66 10.47
N HIS A 213 -3.43 -8.41 9.17
CA HIS A 213 -2.73 -9.33 8.29
C HIS A 213 -1.24 -9.03 8.35
N ALA A 214 -0.46 -9.93 8.97
CA ALA A 214 0.99 -9.85 9.03
C ALA A 214 1.60 -10.73 7.95
N LEU A 215 2.05 -10.11 6.85
CA LEU A 215 2.70 -10.80 5.73
C LEU A 215 4.22 -10.91 5.98
N ASP A 216 4.77 -12.14 6.01
CA ASP A 216 6.21 -12.39 5.92
C ASP A 216 6.64 -12.35 4.44
N ALA A 217 7.12 -11.19 4.01
CA ALA A 217 7.52 -10.95 2.63
C ALA A 217 8.83 -11.67 2.23
N VAL A 218 9.51 -12.35 3.16
CA VAL A 218 10.68 -13.19 2.89
C VAL A 218 10.28 -14.64 2.68
N ASN A 219 9.42 -15.17 3.57
CA ASN A 219 9.07 -16.59 3.59
C ASN A 219 7.77 -16.93 2.86
N ARG A 220 7.08 -15.93 2.28
CA ARG A 220 5.77 -16.13 1.59
C ARG A 220 4.74 -16.76 2.52
N ALA A 221 4.61 -16.23 3.72
CA ALA A 221 3.71 -16.71 4.75
C ALA A 221 2.92 -15.54 5.33
N ALA A 222 1.81 -15.83 5.99
CA ALA A 222 1.04 -14.83 6.69
C ALA A 222 0.55 -15.34 8.05
N VAL A 223 0.24 -14.38 8.93
CA VAL A 223 -0.42 -14.59 10.21
C VAL A 223 -1.55 -13.57 10.31
N CYS A 224 -2.77 -14.02 10.58
CA CYS A 224 -3.92 -13.18 10.87
C CYS A 224 -4.06 -13.03 12.39
N ILE A 225 -4.25 -11.80 12.87
CA ILE A 225 -4.31 -11.49 14.30
C ILE A 225 -5.61 -10.72 14.54
N ASP A 226 -6.61 -11.37 15.10
CA ASP A 226 -7.86 -10.72 15.48
C ASP A 226 -7.60 -9.72 16.60
N LEU A 227 -8.21 -8.54 16.48
CA LEU A 227 -8.03 -7.47 17.44
C LEU A 227 -9.20 -7.47 18.46
N PRO A 228 -8.91 -7.29 19.76
CA PRO A 228 -9.95 -7.12 20.79
C PRO A 228 -10.56 -5.71 20.71
N TRP A 229 -11.16 -5.38 19.54
CA TRP A 229 -11.73 -4.09 19.26
C TRP A 229 -13.10 -3.92 19.87
N ARG A 230 -13.34 -2.81 20.57
CA ARG A 230 -14.62 -2.45 21.20
C ARG A 230 -15.17 -1.10 20.70
N GLY A 231 -14.52 -0.48 19.73
CA GLY A 231 -14.97 0.78 19.13
C GLY A 231 -16.01 0.56 18.04
N SER A 232 -16.56 1.65 17.53
CA SER A 232 -17.49 1.61 16.40
C SER A 232 -16.75 1.46 15.06
N ASP A 233 -17.44 0.97 14.03
CA ASP A 233 -16.89 0.84 12.67
C ASP A 233 -16.46 2.19 12.10
N LYS A 234 -17.14 3.28 12.47
CA LYS A 234 -16.79 4.63 12.04
C LYS A 234 -15.39 5.06 12.52
N THR A 235 -14.97 4.58 13.67
CA THR A 235 -13.67 4.93 14.26
C THR A 235 -12.53 4.03 13.76
N LEU A 236 -12.83 2.93 13.08
CA LEU A 236 -11.79 2.04 12.52
C LEU A 236 -10.92 2.76 11.48
N PHE A 237 -11.51 3.58 10.61
CA PHE A 237 -10.77 4.28 9.55
C PHE A 237 -9.90 5.44 10.08
N ASP A 238 -10.08 5.84 11.33
CA ASP A 238 -9.21 6.80 12.00
C ASP A 238 -7.99 6.15 12.65
N LEU A 239 -7.92 4.82 12.67
CA LEU A 239 -6.81 4.09 13.27
C LEU A 239 -5.54 4.19 12.42
N ARG A 240 -4.43 4.12 13.12
CA ARG A 240 -3.08 4.11 12.57
C ARG A 240 -2.28 2.97 13.19
N LEU A 241 -1.28 2.53 12.46
CA LEU A 241 -0.33 1.53 12.91
C LEU A 241 1.04 2.16 13.10
N THR A 242 1.67 1.90 14.23
CA THR A 242 3.04 2.33 14.50
C THR A 242 3.81 1.18 15.14
N LEU A 243 5.01 0.90 14.63
CA LEU A 243 5.91 -0.07 15.25
C LEU A 243 6.78 0.59 16.33
N SER A 244 7.02 -0.13 17.40
CA SER A 244 8.06 0.22 18.38
C SER A 244 9.45 0.25 17.69
N LYS A 245 10.39 0.98 18.28
CA LYS A 245 11.74 1.13 17.69
C LYS A 245 12.46 -0.21 17.49
N ASP A 246 12.22 -1.17 18.35
CA ASP A 246 12.78 -2.53 18.27
C ASP A 246 11.96 -3.46 17.37
N GLY A 247 10.83 -3.00 16.85
CA GLY A 247 9.93 -3.76 15.98
C GLY A 247 9.12 -4.84 16.68
N LYS A 248 9.21 -4.98 18.02
CA LYS A 248 8.57 -6.06 18.78
C LYS A 248 7.11 -5.80 19.14
N GLN A 249 6.66 -4.56 19.02
CA GLN A 249 5.28 -4.19 19.28
C GLN A 249 4.71 -3.39 18.11
N LEU A 250 3.51 -3.76 17.70
CA LEU A 250 2.70 -2.99 16.77
C LEU A 250 1.59 -2.30 17.58
N LEU A 251 1.58 -0.99 17.54
CA LEU A 251 0.63 -0.14 18.24
C LEU A 251 -0.52 0.24 17.32
N VAL A 252 -1.75 -0.07 17.72
CA VAL A 252 -2.97 0.37 17.05
C VAL A 252 -3.53 1.55 17.84
N HIS A 253 -3.64 2.71 17.23
CA HIS A 253 -4.06 3.94 17.92
C HIS A 253 -4.87 4.86 17.01
N PRO A 254 -5.78 5.68 17.54
CA PRO A 254 -6.37 6.79 16.80
C PRO A 254 -5.29 7.78 16.33
N ARG A 255 -5.57 8.53 15.29
CA ARG A 255 -4.67 9.58 14.79
C ARG A 255 -4.36 10.58 15.90
N GLY A 256 -3.08 10.70 16.29
CA GLY A 256 -2.63 11.56 17.38
C GLY A 256 -3.03 11.09 18.79
N GLY A 257 -3.67 9.92 18.93
CA GLY A 257 -4.10 9.35 20.20
C GLY A 257 -3.11 8.36 20.81
N ARG A 258 -3.45 7.89 22.04
CA ARG A 258 -2.71 6.84 22.71
C ARG A 258 -3.05 5.48 22.10
N PRO A 259 -2.15 4.48 22.22
CA PRO A 259 -2.44 3.11 21.77
C PRO A 259 -3.69 2.56 22.49
N ALA A 260 -4.62 2.03 21.70
CA ALA A 260 -5.80 1.33 22.19
C ALA A 260 -5.57 -0.18 22.24
N ILE A 261 -4.72 -0.70 21.32
CA ILE A 261 -4.35 -2.12 21.26
C ILE A 261 -2.85 -2.19 21.00
N VAL A 262 -2.22 -3.17 21.64
CA VAL A 262 -0.82 -3.55 21.43
C VAL A 262 -0.78 -4.98 20.92
N VAL A 263 -0.10 -5.18 19.80
CA VAL A 263 0.18 -6.50 19.23
C VAL A 263 1.65 -6.82 19.47
N ASP A 264 1.92 -7.96 20.11
CA ASP A 264 3.27 -8.53 20.18
C ASP A 264 3.60 -9.17 18.83
N THR A 265 4.62 -8.66 18.15
CA THR A 265 5.00 -9.14 16.81
C THR A 265 5.86 -10.40 16.84
N THR A 266 6.23 -10.89 18.02
CA THR A 266 7.02 -12.11 18.19
C THR A 266 6.12 -13.34 18.25
N ASN A 267 5.01 -13.24 19.00
CA ASN A 267 4.06 -14.34 19.18
C ASN A 267 2.70 -14.08 18.50
N PHE A 268 2.53 -12.89 17.87
CA PHE A 268 1.33 -12.49 17.15
C PHE A 268 0.06 -12.50 18.02
N THR A 269 0.18 -12.00 19.24
CA THR A 269 -0.96 -11.85 20.17
C THR A 269 -1.31 -10.38 20.35
N ALA A 270 -2.62 -10.09 20.43
CA ALA A 270 -3.13 -8.74 20.63
C ALA A 270 -3.75 -8.58 22.02
N ARG A 271 -3.57 -7.41 22.63
CA ARG A 271 -4.22 -7.05 23.90
C ARG A 271 -4.71 -5.61 23.88
N SER A 272 -5.87 -5.35 24.52
CA SER A 272 -6.34 -3.98 24.77
C SER A 272 -5.43 -3.29 25.80
N THR A 273 -5.22 -1.98 25.65
CA THR A 273 -4.52 -1.16 26.65
C THR A 273 -5.46 -0.58 27.70
N ASN A 274 -6.77 -0.55 27.39
CA ASN A 274 -7.80 -0.16 28.34
C ASN A 274 -8.41 -1.45 28.93
N PRO A 275 -8.53 -1.55 30.26
CA PRO A 275 -9.18 -2.67 30.92
C PRO A 275 -10.67 -2.78 30.57
#